data_330e2198a0586f5544d90ee9200a60a8
#
_entry.id   330e2198a0586f5544d90ee9200a60a8
#
_cell.length_a   1.000
_cell.length_b   1.000
_cell.length_c   1.000
_cell.angle_alpha   90.00
_cell.angle_beta   90.00
_cell.angle_gamma   90.00
#
_symmetry.space_group_name_H-M   'P 1'
#
loop_
_entity.id
_entity.type
_entity.pdbx_description
1 polymer ?
#
loop_
_entity_poly.entity_id
_entity_poly.type
_entity_poly.pdbx_seq_one_letter_code
_entity_poly.pdbx_strand_id
1 'polypeptide(L)'
;MENNRPQTSPVMERENIMGTMEINPLLVKLSVPMMISMLVQALYNVVDSVFVSWVSEEALTAVSLAFSLQNMMIAVGVGTGVGVNAMLSKSLGEKNQKRANATAENGIFLSACSFLVFLVIGLTCIKPYFYAQTGDDAIALQGIRYLSVCCIFSLGLFTQTMGEKLLAATGRTQLSMISQLVGAVVNIILDPIFIFGYCGEALSGTTGAAVATVIGQFCGAGMTLYFNTRKNPDIQLDFKGFRPSAKAIGRIYTVGLPSIAMQCVGSLMTFGMNLILMAFSSTAVAVFGVYFKLQSFVFMPIFGLNNGMVPIISYNYGARRPERVKKTIRLAVCYAEGIMVLGFCIFEFFPGQVLGLFSASQAMLTIGIPAMRIICLHFLLAGTSIVLSSVFQALGNGLFSLIVSVCRQLFVLLPAAWLLARTGNVNNVWWAFLIAEIVSVLMSLAFYAHINKTIIVPLCGPAEP
;
A
#
# COMPACT_ATOMS: atom_id res chain seq x y z
N MET A 1 -37.56 -39.83 -33.38
CA MET A 1 -36.42 -38.89 -33.43
C MET A 1 -36.32 -38.18 -32.08
N GLU A 2 -35.61 -38.79 -31.13
CA GLU A 2 -35.45 -38.30 -29.78
C GLU A 2 -34.38 -37.19 -29.76
N ASN A 3 -34.76 -36.12 -29.16
CA ASN A 3 -34.02 -34.86 -29.10
C ASN A 3 -32.95 -34.96 -27.97
N ASN A 4 -31.75 -35.42 -28.30
CA ASN A 4 -30.63 -35.56 -27.40
C ASN A 4 -29.98 -34.17 -27.17
N ARG A 5 -30.55 -33.36 -26.27
CA ARG A 5 -29.87 -32.19 -25.73
C ARG A 5 -28.80 -32.70 -24.75
N PRO A 6 -27.52 -32.27 -24.87
CA PRO A 6 -26.53 -32.60 -23.87
C PRO A 6 -26.95 -31.93 -22.54
N GLN A 7 -27.19 -32.75 -21.52
CA GLN A 7 -27.33 -32.30 -20.14
C GLN A 7 -25.97 -31.70 -19.72
N THR A 8 -25.91 -30.37 -19.69
CA THR A 8 -24.85 -29.69 -18.99
C THR A 8 -24.98 -30.07 -17.51
N SER A 9 -24.04 -30.90 -17.03
CA SER A 9 -23.87 -31.20 -15.62
C SER A 9 -23.92 -29.90 -14.83
N PRO A 10 -24.66 -29.80 -13.70
CA PRO A 10 -24.59 -28.65 -12.87
C PRO A 10 -23.14 -28.55 -12.34
N VAL A 11 -22.38 -27.58 -12.84
CA VAL A 11 -21.16 -27.15 -12.17
C VAL A 11 -21.61 -26.76 -10.77
N MET A 12 -21.34 -27.61 -9.77
CA MET A 12 -21.52 -27.24 -8.37
C MET A 12 -20.75 -25.92 -8.18
N GLU A 13 -21.50 -24.81 -8.06
CA GLU A 13 -20.95 -23.52 -7.73
C GLU A 13 -20.17 -23.67 -6.40
N ARG A 14 -18.87 -23.88 -6.48
CA ARG A 14 -17.99 -23.86 -5.32
C ARG A 14 -18.07 -22.46 -4.72
N GLU A 15 -18.87 -22.33 -3.68
CA GLU A 15 -18.96 -21.08 -2.95
C GLU A 15 -17.56 -20.69 -2.44
N ASN A 16 -17.13 -19.44 -2.72
CA ASN A 16 -15.82 -18.97 -2.34
C ASN A 16 -15.62 -19.02 -0.83
N ILE A 17 -14.41 -19.35 -0.37
CA ILE A 17 -14.07 -19.47 1.06
C ILE A 17 -14.46 -18.23 1.88
N MET A 18 -14.49 -17.05 1.26
CA MET A 18 -14.90 -15.80 1.91
C MET A 18 -16.36 -15.81 2.35
N GLY A 19 -17.21 -16.63 1.73
CA GLY A 19 -18.62 -16.82 2.11
C GLY A 19 -18.86 -17.96 3.09
N THR A 20 -18.04 -19.01 3.06
CA THR A 20 -18.30 -20.27 3.79
C THR A 20 -17.51 -20.43 5.07
N MET A 21 -16.24 -20.04 5.07
CA MET A 21 -15.35 -20.23 6.21
C MET A 21 -15.74 -19.31 7.39
N GLU A 22 -15.53 -19.75 8.63
CA GLU A 22 -15.71 -18.92 9.82
C GLU A 22 -14.80 -17.69 9.78
N ILE A 23 -15.29 -16.51 10.26
CA ILE A 23 -14.62 -15.22 10.05
C ILE A 23 -13.24 -15.15 10.72
N ASN A 24 -13.10 -15.67 11.95
CA ASN A 24 -11.82 -15.56 12.66
C ASN A 24 -10.68 -16.31 11.94
N PRO A 25 -10.79 -17.63 11.66
CA PRO A 25 -9.76 -18.33 10.92
C PRO A 25 -9.62 -17.83 9.48
N LEU A 26 -10.70 -17.33 8.85
CA LEU A 26 -10.65 -16.72 7.53
C LEU A 26 -9.78 -15.46 7.51
N LEU A 27 -10.02 -14.54 8.46
CA LEU A 27 -9.27 -13.30 8.58
C LEU A 27 -7.77 -13.58 8.79
N VAL A 28 -7.43 -14.50 9.70
CA VAL A 28 -6.04 -14.91 9.93
C VAL A 28 -5.43 -15.51 8.66
N LYS A 29 -6.15 -16.44 8.01
CA LYS A 29 -5.68 -17.13 6.79
C LYS A 29 -5.39 -16.18 5.63
N LEU A 30 -6.20 -15.12 5.48
CA LEU A 30 -6.00 -14.16 4.39
C LEU A 30 -5.03 -13.04 4.77
N SER A 31 -4.98 -12.65 6.05
CA SER A 31 -4.17 -11.50 6.48
C SER A 31 -2.72 -11.88 6.75
N VAL A 32 -2.44 -13.04 7.38
CA VAL A 32 -1.05 -13.42 7.72
C VAL A 32 -0.13 -13.46 6.50
N PRO A 33 -0.50 -14.07 5.36
CA PRO A 33 0.33 -14.00 4.16
C PRO A 33 0.60 -12.56 3.70
N MET A 34 -0.40 -11.69 3.76
CA MET A 34 -0.25 -10.28 3.36
C MET A 34 0.62 -9.49 4.35
N MET A 35 0.54 -9.80 5.65
CA MET A 35 1.41 -9.21 6.66
C MET A 35 2.87 -9.58 6.43
N ILE A 36 3.14 -10.86 6.13
CA ILE A 36 4.48 -11.34 5.78
C ILE A 36 4.98 -10.63 4.51
N SER A 37 4.15 -10.53 3.48
CA SER A 37 4.48 -9.79 2.25
C SER A 37 4.90 -8.36 2.52
N MET A 38 4.14 -7.64 3.33
CA MET A 38 4.43 -6.24 3.67
C MET A 38 5.73 -6.10 4.47
N LEU A 39 5.99 -7.01 5.42
CA LEU A 39 7.25 -7.02 6.17
C LEU A 39 8.46 -7.32 5.27
N VAL A 40 8.33 -8.27 4.36
CA VAL A 40 9.39 -8.59 3.39
C VAL A 40 9.63 -7.41 2.44
N GLN A 41 8.59 -6.71 2.03
CA GLN A 41 8.73 -5.50 1.22
C GLN A 41 9.47 -4.40 1.98
N ALA A 42 9.16 -4.19 3.26
CA ALA A 42 9.90 -3.22 4.09
C ALA A 42 11.37 -3.61 4.23
N LEU A 43 11.64 -4.90 4.46
CA LEU A 43 13.00 -5.41 4.60
C LEU A 43 13.80 -5.27 3.30
N TYR A 44 13.21 -5.63 2.17
CA TYR A 44 13.89 -5.52 0.87
C TYR A 44 14.24 -4.06 0.54
N ASN A 45 13.36 -3.10 0.82
CA ASN A 45 13.65 -1.67 0.62
C ASN A 45 14.83 -1.18 1.46
N VAL A 46 15.00 -1.73 2.69
CA VAL A 46 16.16 -1.43 3.54
C VAL A 46 17.44 -2.04 2.94
N VAL A 47 17.38 -3.29 2.51
CA VAL A 47 18.53 -4.01 1.92
C VAL A 47 19.01 -3.32 0.64
N ASP A 48 18.11 -2.95 -0.26
CA ASP A 48 18.43 -2.23 -1.49
C ASP A 48 19.12 -0.89 -1.18
N SER A 49 18.60 -0.13 -0.22
CA SER A 49 19.22 1.13 0.23
C SER A 49 20.62 0.92 0.80
N VAL A 50 20.87 -0.17 1.51
CA VAL A 50 22.19 -0.52 2.05
C VAL A 50 23.16 -0.82 0.91
N PHE A 51 22.79 -1.64 -0.07
CA PHE A 51 23.66 -1.94 -1.20
C PHE A 51 24.00 -0.68 -2.03
N VAL A 52 23.02 0.19 -2.28
CA VAL A 52 23.26 1.46 -2.98
C VAL A 52 24.19 2.37 -2.17
N SER A 53 24.08 2.41 -0.84
CA SER A 53 24.96 3.23 0.02
C SER A 53 26.42 2.80 -0.02
N TRP A 54 26.70 1.54 -0.35
CA TRP A 54 28.07 1.02 -0.50
C TRP A 54 28.73 1.44 -1.81
N VAL A 55 27.97 1.95 -2.78
CA VAL A 55 28.51 2.46 -4.04
C VAL A 55 29.10 3.86 -3.86
N SER A 56 28.28 4.81 -3.45
CA SER A 56 28.68 6.19 -3.14
C SER A 56 27.55 6.96 -2.44
N GLU A 57 27.90 8.09 -1.79
CA GLU A 57 26.91 9.01 -1.23
C GLU A 57 26.06 9.68 -2.32
N GLU A 58 26.67 9.97 -3.48
CA GLU A 58 25.93 10.54 -4.61
C GLU A 58 24.89 9.54 -5.16
N ALA A 59 25.22 8.24 -5.21
CA ALA A 59 24.29 7.20 -5.62
C ALA A 59 23.07 7.11 -4.69
N LEU A 60 23.30 7.13 -3.39
CA LEU A 60 22.23 7.13 -2.39
C LEU A 60 21.37 8.40 -2.49
N THR A 61 21.99 9.55 -2.71
CA THR A 61 21.28 10.82 -2.91
C THR A 61 20.44 10.79 -4.19
N ALA A 62 20.99 10.29 -5.29
CA ALA A 62 20.28 10.16 -6.56
C ALA A 62 19.02 9.27 -6.43
N VAL A 63 19.14 8.11 -5.77
CA VAL A 63 17.99 7.21 -5.52
C VAL A 63 16.98 7.86 -4.58
N SER A 64 17.44 8.60 -3.57
CA SER A 64 16.55 9.33 -2.65
C SER A 64 15.73 10.40 -3.36
N LEU A 65 16.32 11.14 -4.30
CA LEU A 65 15.59 12.11 -5.13
C LEU A 65 14.62 11.43 -6.09
N ALA A 66 14.99 10.26 -6.64
CA ALA A 66 14.12 9.46 -7.50
C ALA A 66 12.87 8.93 -6.76
N PHE A 67 12.97 8.73 -5.44
CA PHE A 67 11.93 8.09 -4.62
C PHE A 67 10.57 8.78 -4.74
N SER A 68 10.51 10.09 -4.86
CA SER A 68 9.24 10.84 -4.95
C SER A 68 8.42 10.42 -6.18
N LEU A 69 9.03 10.34 -7.36
CA LEU A 69 8.34 9.92 -8.59
C LEU A 69 8.09 8.41 -8.59
N GLN A 70 9.02 7.62 -8.06
CA GLN A 70 8.83 6.18 -7.89
C GLN A 70 7.66 5.88 -6.95
N ASN A 71 7.54 6.60 -5.84
CA ASN A 71 6.42 6.46 -4.92
C ASN A 71 5.08 6.84 -5.56
N MET A 72 5.07 7.87 -6.41
CA MET A 72 3.87 8.24 -7.19
C MET A 72 3.46 7.10 -8.16
N MET A 73 4.43 6.45 -8.80
CA MET A 73 4.18 5.28 -9.67
C MET A 73 3.58 4.11 -8.88
N ILE A 74 4.13 3.81 -7.70
CA ILE A 74 3.60 2.80 -6.79
C ILE A 74 2.18 3.18 -6.32
N ALA A 75 1.95 4.45 -5.96
CA ALA A 75 0.66 4.96 -5.52
C ALA A 75 -0.43 4.74 -6.58
N VAL A 76 -0.13 4.99 -7.85
CA VAL A 76 -1.06 4.76 -8.97
C VAL A 76 -1.37 3.27 -9.11
N GLY A 77 -0.37 2.41 -9.08
CA GLY A 77 -0.55 0.96 -9.18
C GLY A 77 -1.37 0.38 -8.01
N VAL A 78 -0.95 0.69 -6.79
CA VAL A 78 -1.61 0.20 -5.56
C VAL A 78 -3.03 0.76 -5.43
N GLY A 79 -3.22 2.07 -5.65
CA GLY A 79 -4.53 2.70 -5.51
C GLY A 79 -5.55 2.18 -6.54
N THR A 80 -5.16 2.03 -7.81
CA THR A 80 -5.99 1.38 -8.83
C THR A 80 -6.31 -0.06 -8.43
N GLY A 81 -5.32 -0.80 -7.93
CA GLY A 81 -5.47 -2.16 -7.45
C GLY A 81 -6.42 -2.31 -6.26
N VAL A 82 -6.45 -1.34 -5.33
CA VAL A 82 -7.42 -1.30 -4.20
C VAL A 82 -8.84 -1.17 -4.73
N GLY A 83 -9.07 -0.30 -5.73
CA GLY A 83 -10.36 -0.16 -6.37
C GLY A 83 -10.83 -1.46 -7.05
N VAL A 84 -9.93 -2.13 -7.78
CA VAL A 84 -10.21 -3.42 -8.41
C VAL A 84 -10.51 -4.49 -7.36
N ASN A 85 -9.71 -4.59 -6.31
CA ASN A 85 -9.91 -5.55 -5.22
C ASN A 85 -11.31 -5.42 -4.60
N ALA A 86 -11.70 -4.21 -4.21
CA ALA A 86 -13.01 -3.96 -3.60
C ALA A 86 -14.17 -4.33 -4.56
N MET A 87 -14.09 -3.88 -5.83
CA MET A 87 -15.16 -4.10 -6.80
C MET A 87 -15.26 -5.55 -7.28
N LEU A 88 -14.12 -6.23 -7.46
CA LEU A 88 -14.07 -7.63 -7.86
C LEU A 88 -14.64 -8.52 -6.75
N SER A 89 -14.15 -8.37 -5.50
CA SER A 89 -14.65 -9.15 -4.37
C SER A 89 -16.15 -8.94 -4.13
N LYS A 90 -16.64 -7.70 -4.26
CA LYS A 90 -18.08 -7.40 -4.19
C LYS A 90 -18.85 -8.13 -5.27
N SER A 91 -18.40 -8.10 -6.54
CA SER A 91 -19.06 -8.75 -7.65
C SER A 91 -19.11 -10.27 -7.50
N LEU A 92 -18.07 -10.88 -6.92
CA LEU A 92 -18.06 -12.30 -6.56
C LEU A 92 -19.06 -12.60 -5.45
N GLY A 93 -19.21 -11.74 -4.44
CA GLY A 93 -20.21 -11.86 -3.40
C GLY A 93 -21.65 -11.75 -3.93
N GLU A 94 -21.87 -10.86 -4.91
CA GLU A 94 -23.14 -10.72 -5.66
C GLU A 94 -23.42 -11.92 -6.59
N LYS A 95 -22.50 -12.89 -6.69
CA LYS A 95 -22.53 -14.02 -7.65
C LYS A 95 -22.65 -13.57 -9.12
N ASN A 96 -22.19 -12.38 -9.43
CA ASN A 96 -22.21 -11.80 -10.76
C ASN A 96 -20.87 -12.00 -11.48
N GLN A 97 -20.68 -13.19 -12.04
CA GLN A 97 -19.45 -13.60 -12.71
C GLN A 97 -19.09 -12.68 -13.89
N LYS A 98 -20.09 -12.25 -14.67
CA LYS A 98 -19.86 -11.33 -15.80
C LYS A 98 -19.26 -10.01 -15.35
N ARG A 99 -19.77 -9.48 -14.23
CA ARG A 99 -19.28 -8.22 -13.66
C ARG A 99 -17.91 -8.39 -13.00
N ALA A 100 -17.64 -9.55 -12.37
CA ALA A 100 -16.35 -9.89 -11.80
C ALA A 100 -15.27 -9.95 -12.91
N ASN A 101 -15.52 -10.69 -13.99
CA ASN A 101 -14.60 -10.78 -15.12
C ASN A 101 -14.35 -9.41 -15.75
N ALA A 102 -15.41 -8.63 -16.01
CA ALA A 102 -15.28 -7.27 -16.55
C ALA A 102 -14.46 -6.35 -15.64
N THR A 103 -14.57 -6.49 -14.32
CA THR A 103 -13.76 -5.71 -13.37
C THR A 103 -12.29 -6.11 -13.45
N ALA A 104 -11.97 -7.41 -13.52
CA ALA A 104 -10.62 -7.91 -13.65
C ALA A 104 -9.96 -7.48 -14.97
N GLU A 105 -10.65 -7.62 -16.09
CA GLU A 105 -10.18 -7.23 -17.42
C GLU A 105 -9.92 -5.72 -17.52
N ASN A 106 -10.85 -4.89 -17.01
CA ASN A 106 -10.64 -3.44 -16.96
C ASN A 106 -9.50 -3.06 -16.01
N GLY A 107 -9.28 -3.80 -14.92
CA GLY A 107 -8.14 -3.61 -14.04
C GLY A 107 -6.79 -3.82 -14.75
N ILE A 108 -6.68 -4.89 -15.53
CA ILE A 108 -5.48 -5.16 -16.35
C ILE A 108 -5.31 -4.09 -17.43
N PHE A 109 -6.39 -3.67 -18.08
CA PHE A 109 -6.37 -2.58 -19.04
C PHE A 109 -5.86 -1.26 -18.40
N LEU A 110 -6.34 -0.92 -17.21
CA LEU A 110 -5.88 0.27 -16.47
C LEU A 110 -4.39 0.18 -16.07
N SER A 111 -3.91 -1.01 -15.74
CA SER A 111 -2.47 -1.24 -15.50
C SER A 111 -1.64 -0.97 -16.73
N ALA A 112 -2.09 -1.42 -17.90
CA ALA A 112 -1.44 -1.12 -19.18
C ALA A 112 -1.48 0.37 -19.50
N CYS A 113 -2.58 1.06 -19.27
CA CYS A 113 -2.68 2.52 -19.43
C CYS A 113 -1.71 3.25 -18.47
N SER A 114 -1.64 2.84 -17.21
CA SER A 114 -0.71 3.41 -16.23
C SER A 114 0.74 3.21 -16.67
N PHE A 115 1.08 2.02 -17.14
CA PHE A 115 2.40 1.76 -17.74
C PHE A 115 2.71 2.72 -18.90
N LEU A 116 1.78 2.92 -19.84
CA LEU A 116 2.00 3.82 -20.98
C LEU A 116 2.23 5.28 -20.52
N VAL A 117 1.50 5.75 -19.52
CA VAL A 117 1.70 7.08 -18.94
C VAL A 117 3.11 7.19 -18.35
N PHE A 118 3.55 6.23 -17.55
CA PHE A 118 4.89 6.28 -16.93
C PHE A 118 6.01 5.98 -17.94
N LEU A 119 5.75 5.24 -19.00
CA LEU A 119 6.67 5.12 -20.13
C LEU A 119 6.94 6.49 -20.78
N VAL A 120 5.88 7.25 -21.07
CA VAL A 120 6.01 8.61 -21.62
C VAL A 120 6.76 9.53 -20.65
N ILE A 121 6.42 9.51 -19.36
CA ILE A 121 7.14 10.25 -18.31
C ILE A 121 8.62 9.84 -18.29
N GLY A 122 8.90 8.55 -18.36
CA GLY A 122 10.26 7.98 -18.39
C GLY A 122 11.11 8.46 -19.56
N LEU A 123 10.48 8.68 -20.71
CA LEU A 123 11.16 9.16 -21.92
C LEU A 123 11.31 10.68 -22.00
N THR A 124 10.40 11.45 -21.37
CA THR A 124 10.30 12.91 -21.60
C THR A 124 10.60 13.76 -20.36
N CYS A 125 10.15 13.34 -19.17
CA CYS A 125 10.10 14.21 -17.99
C CYS A 125 11.26 14.01 -17.01
N ILE A 126 12.01 12.92 -17.08
CA ILE A 126 13.00 12.57 -16.05
C ILE A 126 14.20 13.53 -16.05
N LYS A 127 14.69 13.92 -17.23
CA LYS A 127 15.78 14.89 -17.31
C LYS A 127 15.42 16.23 -16.64
N PRO A 128 14.35 16.93 -17.06
CA PRO A 128 13.98 18.19 -16.42
C PRO A 128 13.65 18.04 -14.93
N TYR A 129 13.10 16.87 -14.51
CA TYR A 129 12.82 16.58 -13.11
C TYR A 129 14.08 16.60 -12.24
N PHE A 130 15.18 15.94 -12.66
CA PHE A 130 16.43 15.91 -11.89
C PHE A 130 17.15 17.26 -11.90
N TYR A 131 17.25 17.91 -13.06
CA TYR A 131 17.89 19.24 -13.14
C TYR A 131 17.13 20.34 -12.39
N ALA A 132 15.85 20.14 -12.09
CA ALA A 132 15.09 21.03 -11.21
C ALA A 132 15.36 20.76 -9.71
N GLN A 133 15.88 19.59 -9.34
CA GLN A 133 16.11 19.21 -7.95
C GLN A 133 17.56 19.36 -7.49
N THR A 134 18.52 19.21 -8.39
CA THR A 134 19.95 19.29 -8.06
C THR A 134 20.72 20.03 -9.13
N GLY A 135 21.70 20.83 -8.69
CA GLY A 135 22.70 21.45 -9.57
C GLY A 135 23.95 20.60 -9.78
N ASP A 136 24.01 19.40 -9.17
CA ASP A 136 25.13 18.48 -9.33
C ASP A 136 24.86 17.50 -10.50
N ASP A 137 25.66 17.61 -11.55
CA ASP A 137 25.52 16.80 -12.76
C ASP A 137 25.75 15.30 -12.50
N ALA A 138 26.61 14.93 -11.54
CA ALA A 138 26.89 13.53 -11.22
C ALA A 138 25.69 12.87 -10.56
N ILE A 139 25.06 13.54 -9.59
CA ILE A 139 23.85 13.08 -8.94
C ILE A 139 22.70 13.04 -9.94
N ALA A 140 22.54 14.10 -10.76
CA ALA A 140 21.49 14.16 -11.77
C ALA A 140 21.59 13.00 -12.78
N LEU A 141 22.79 12.72 -13.30
CA LEU A 141 23.00 11.67 -14.29
C LEU A 141 22.71 10.27 -13.73
N GLN A 142 23.15 9.98 -12.49
CA GLN A 142 22.87 8.72 -11.82
C GLN A 142 21.37 8.54 -11.57
N GLY A 143 20.69 9.58 -11.09
CA GLY A 143 19.25 9.56 -10.86
C GLY A 143 18.43 9.41 -12.16
N ILE A 144 18.83 10.09 -13.23
CA ILE A 144 18.21 9.96 -14.55
C ILE A 144 18.31 8.52 -15.05
N ARG A 145 19.48 7.90 -14.96
CA ARG A 145 19.67 6.49 -15.36
C ARG A 145 18.79 5.55 -14.56
N TYR A 146 18.80 5.70 -13.24
CA TYR A 146 17.98 4.88 -12.33
C TYR A 146 16.49 4.97 -12.64
N LEU A 147 15.96 6.18 -12.61
CA LEU A 147 14.52 6.41 -12.71
C LEU A 147 13.99 6.18 -14.13
N SER A 148 14.80 6.43 -15.17
CA SER A 148 14.42 6.11 -16.55
C SER A 148 14.22 4.61 -16.73
N VAL A 149 15.11 3.76 -16.19
CA VAL A 149 14.94 2.31 -16.23
C VAL A 149 13.67 1.89 -15.49
N CYS A 150 13.45 2.40 -14.28
CA CYS A 150 12.25 2.09 -13.51
C CYS A 150 10.95 2.46 -14.22
N CYS A 151 10.89 3.65 -14.85
CA CYS A 151 9.69 4.13 -15.55
C CYS A 151 9.46 3.44 -16.89
N ILE A 152 10.51 3.25 -17.71
CA ILE A 152 10.40 2.63 -19.03
C ILE A 152 9.98 1.16 -18.90
N PHE A 153 10.47 0.46 -17.89
CA PHE A 153 10.14 -0.95 -17.64
C PHE A 153 9.09 -1.14 -16.54
N SER A 154 8.31 -0.12 -16.20
CA SER A 154 7.27 -0.16 -15.15
C SER A 154 6.13 -1.14 -15.43
N LEU A 155 6.06 -1.75 -16.62
CA LEU A 155 5.10 -2.81 -16.95
C LEU A 155 5.15 -3.96 -15.93
N GLY A 156 6.35 -4.35 -15.49
CA GLY A 156 6.54 -5.37 -14.46
C GLY A 156 5.83 -5.00 -13.16
N LEU A 157 6.06 -3.79 -12.66
CA LEU A 157 5.43 -3.26 -11.45
C LEU A 157 3.90 -3.26 -11.55
N PHE A 158 3.35 -2.66 -12.60
CA PHE A 158 1.89 -2.54 -12.75
C PHE A 158 1.21 -3.89 -12.93
N THR A 159 1.82 -4.81 -13.69
CA THR A 159 1.30 -6.17 -13.90
C THR A 159 1.37 -6.98 -12.61
N GLN A 160 2.49 -6.93 -11.87
CA GLN A 160 2.65 -7.61 -10.59
C GLN A 160 1.62 -7.10 -9.59
N THR A 161 1.56 -5.78 -9.36
CA THR A 161 0.64 -5.17 -8.40
C THR A 161 -0.82 -5.51 -8.71
N MET A 162 -1.22 -5.41 -9.97
CA MET A 162 -2.59 -5.75 -10.36
C MET A 162 -2.87 -7.24 -10.18
N GLY A 163 -1.96 -8.11 -10.61
CA GLY A 163 -2.11 -9.55 -10.44
C GLY A 163 -2.21 -9.99 -8.98
N GLU A 164 -1.44 -9.37 -8.08
CA GLU A 164 -1.53 -9.58 -6.63
C GLU A 164 -2.91 -9.15 -6.08
N LYS A 165 -3.46 -8.02 -6.54
CA LYS A 165 -4.78 -7.55 -6.12
C LYS A 165 -5.92 -8.44 -6.65
N LEU A 166 -5.79 -9.00 -7.85
CA LEU A 166 -6.75 -9.99 -8.36
C LEU A 166 -6.74 -11.28 -7.52
N LEU A 167 -5.55 -11.79 -7.15
CA LEU A 167 -5.42 -12.94 -6.27
C LEU A 167 -5.99 -12.67 -4.86
N ALA A 168 -5.71 -11.50 -4.30
CA ALA A 168 -6.26 -11.10 -3.00
C ALA A 168 -7.78 -10.99 -3.05
N ALA A 169 -8.34 -10.38 -4.11
CA ALA A 169 -9.77 -10.20 -4.29
C ALA A 169 -10.57 -11.51 -4.40
N THR A 170 -9.92 -12.59 -4.81
CA THR A 170 -10.50 -13.94 -4.88
C THR A 170 -10.21 -14.80 -3.64
N GLY A 171 -9.58 -14.22 -2.60
CA GLY A 171 -9.24 -14.93 -1.37
C GLY A 171 -7.97 -15.81 -1.46
N ARG A 172 -7.12 -15.58 -2.47
CA ARG A 172 -5.88 -16.35 -2.72
C ARG A 172 -4.63 -15.58 -2.29
N THR A 173 -4.66 -14.99 -1.10
CA THR A 173 -3.58 -14.15 -0.58
C THR A 173 -2.24 -14.89 -0.43
N GLN A 174 -2.26 -16.20 -0.21
CA GLN A 174 -1.03 -17.02 -0.18
C GLN A 174 -0.30 -16.99 -1.54
N LEU A 175 -1.03 -17.08 -2.66
CA LEU A 175 -0.43 -17.01 -3.98
C LEU A 175 0.09 -15.60 -4.28
N SER A 176 -0.60 -14.57 -3.81
CA SER A 176 -0.13 -13.17 -3.86
C SER A 176 1.19 -13.02 -3.10
N MET A 177 1.27 -13.54 -1.87
CA MET A 177 2.49 -13.56 -1.06
C MET A 177 3.65 -14.24 -1.79
N ILE A 178 3.42 -15.44 -2.34
CA ILE A 178 4.48 -16.19 -3.06
C ILE A 178 5.01 -15.38 -4.24
N SER A 179 4.14 -14.73 -5.01
CA SER A 179 4.56 -13.90 -6.15
C SER A 179 5.43 -12.72 -5.70
N GLN A 180 5.06 -12.07 -4.62
CA GLN A 180 5.81 -10.94 -4.06
C GLN A 180 7.16 -11.41 -3.49
N LEU A 181 7.18 -12.56 -2.78
CA LEU A 181 8.42 -13.15 -2.26
C LEU A 181 9.40 -13.52 -3.39
N VAL A 182 8.91 -14.11 -4.47
CA VAL A 182 9.76 -14.43 -5.63
C VAL A 182 10.38 -13.15 -6.20
N GLY A 183 9.60 -12.10 -6.40
CA GLY A 183 10.11 -10.81 -6.87
C GLY A 183 11.18 -10.22 -5.94
N ALA A 184 10.92 -10.22 -4.63
CA ALA A 184 11.84 -9.70 -3.63
C ALA A 184 13.14 -10.51 -3.53
N VAL A 185 13.06 -11.84 -3.53
CA VAL A 185 14.24 -12.72 -3.47
C VAL A 185 15.10 -12.57 -4.72
N VAL A 186 14.48 -12.54 -5.90
CA VAL A 186 15.21 -12.30 -7.16
C VAL A 186 15.91 -10.94 -7.13
N ASN A 187 15.26 -9.90 -6.68
CA ASN A 187 15.85 -8.57 -6.54
C ASN A 187 17.06 -8.61 -5.58
N ILE A 188 16.91 -9.13 -4.35
CA ILE A 188 17.99 -9.20 -3.34
C ILE A 188 19.21 -9.98 -3.86
N ILE A 189 18.99 -11.04 -4.65
CA ILE A 189 20.09 -11.82 -5.25
C ILE A 189 20.78 -11.05 -6.38
N LEU A 190 20.00 -10.33 -7.19
CA LEU A 190 20.53 -9.62 -8.36
C LEU A 190 21.15 -8.26 -8.00
N ASP A 191 20.71 -7.61 -6.92
CA ASP A 191 21.25 -6.33 -6.49
C ASP A 191 22.78 -6.32 -6.38
N PRO A 192 23.45 -7.20 -5.59
CA PRO A 192 24.90 -7.18 -5.53
C PRO A 192 25.55 -7.53 -6.86
N ILE A 193 24.93 -8.37 -7.69
CA ILE A 193 25.47 -8.80 -8.98
C ILE A 193 25.54 -7.62 -9.97
N PHE A 194 24.49 -6.83 -10.03
CA PHE A 194 24.42 -5.68 -10.93
C PHE A 194 25.08 -4.44 -10.32
N ILE A 195 24.82 -4.12 -9.06
CA ILE A 195 25.32 -2.91 -8.39
C ILE A 195 26.85 -2.88 -8.40
N PHE A 196 27.52 -4.01 -8.11
CA PHE A 196 28.97 -4.08 -8.07
C PHE A 196 29.63 -4.35 -9.44
N GLY A 197 28.84 -4.37 -10.51
CA GLY A 197 29.36 -4.40 -11.89
C GLY A 197 29.85 -5.77 -12.38
N TYR A 198 29.48 -6.89 -11.76
CA TYR A 198 29.85 -8.24 -12.25
C TYR A 198 29.30 -8.53 -13.66
N CYS A 199 28.26 -7.80 -14.10
CA CYS A 199 27.70 -7.88 -15.46
C CYS A 199 28.18 -6.77 -16.40
N GLY A 200 29.22 -6.00 -16.01
CA GLY A 200 29.81 -4.91 -16.79
C GLY A 200 29.47 -3.52 -16.25
N GLU A 201 30.36 -2.57 -16.52
CA GLU A 201 30.27 -1.20 -15.98
C GLU A 201 29.00 -0.44 -16.40
N ALA A 202 28.47 -0.73 -17.60
CA ALA A 202 27.25 -0.07 -18.10
C ALA A 202 25.99 -0.36 -17.26
N LEU A 203 26.00 -1.49 -16.54
CA LEU A 203 24.90 -1.93 -15.67
C LEU A 203 25.27 -1.83 -14.17
N SER A 204 26.29 -1.07 -13.81
CA SER A 204 26.74 -0.92 -12.42
C SER A 204 26.08 0.25 -11.68
N GLY A 205 26.30 0.32 -10.37
CA GLY A 205 25.82 1.40 -9.52
C GLY A 205 24.30 1.53 -9.48
N THR A 206 23.78 2.73 -9.56
CA THR A 206 22.34 3.01 -9.52
C THR A 206 21.57 2.37 -10.68
N THR A 207 22.17 2.28 -11.87
CA THR A 207 21.57 1.57 -13.02
C THR A 207 21.39 0.08 -12.71
N GLY A 208 22.37 -0.55 -12.06
CA GLY A 208 22.31 -1.94 -11.63
C GLY A 208 21.17 -2.20 -10.65
N ALA A 209 21.01 -1.33 -9.65
CA ALA A 209 19.90 -1.40 -8.69
C ALA A 209 18.53 -1.31 -9.40
N ALA A 210 18.38 -0.38 -10.37
CA ALA A 210 17.15 -0.25 -11.15
C ALA A 210 16.85 -1.52 -11.97
N VAL A 211 17.87 -2.09 -12.63
CA VAL A 211 17.72 -3.31 -13.44
C VAL A 211 17.36 -4.50 -12.57
N ALA A 212 18.01 -4.69 -11.42
CA ALA A 212 17.68 -5.78 -10.48
C ALA A 212 16.23 -5.66 -9.98
N THR A 213 15.80 -4.46 -9.61
CA THR A 213 14.41 -4.17 -9.19
C THR A 213 13.42 -4.51 -10.31
N VAL A 214 13.68 -4.08 -11.53
CA VAL A 214 12.81 -4.34 -12.69
C VAL A 214 12.73 -5.85 -12.98
N ILE A 215 13.83 -6.57 -12.96
CA ILE A 215 13.83 -8.02 -13.18
C ILE A 215 13.02 -8.73 -12.09
N GLY A 216 13.20 -8.35 -10.82
CA GLY A 216 12.39 -8.86 -9.71
C GLY A 216 10.89 -8.63 -9.93
N GLN A 217 10.49 -7.44 -10.36
CA GLN A 217 9.11 -7.11 -10.69
C GLN A 217 8.56 -7.94 -11.87
N PHE A 218 9.35 -8.17 -12.93
CA PHE A 218 8.93 -9.04 -14.03
C PHE A 218 8.79 -10.51 -13.61
N CYS A 219 9.65 -11.01 -12.73
CA CYS A 219 9.51 -12.36 -12.17
C CYS A 219 8.24 -12.47 -11.33
N GLY A 220 7.97 -11.49 -10.46
CA GLY A 220 6.71 -11.41 -9.70
C GLY A 220 5.48 -11.30 -10.62
N ALA A 221 5.56 -10.47 -11.66
CA ALA A 221 4.50 -10.33 -12.67
C ALA A 221 4.21 -11.66 -13.40
N GLY A 222 5.25 -12.38 -13.81
CA GLY A 222 5.11 -13.70 -14.42
C GLY A 222 4.43 -14.72 -13.50
N MET A 223 4.80 -14.71 -12.20
CA MET A 223 4.15 -15.56 -11.19
C MET A 223 2.68 -15.19 -10.98
N THR A 224 2.35 -13.89 -10.88
CA THR A 224 0.95 -13.48 -10.72
C THR A 224 0.11 -13.82 -11.94
N LEU A 225 0.63 -13.66 -13.14
CA LEU A 225 -0.06 -14.06 -14.38
C LEU A 225 -0.30 -15.58 -14.41
N TYR A 226 0.73 -16.38 -14.09
CA TYR A 226 0.58 -17.83 -14.01
C TYR A 226 -0.48 -18.24 -12.99
N PHE A 227 -0.49 -17.64 -11.79
CA PHE A 227 -1.47 -18.00 -10.78
C PHE A 227 -2.89 -17.53 -11.13
N ASN A 228 -3.05 -16.33 -11.71
CA ASN A 228 -4.38 -15.86 -12.13
C ASN A 228 -4.96 -16.64 -13.28
N THR A 229 -4.12 -17.15 -14.20
CA THR A 229 -4.61 -17.93 -15.36
C THR A 229 -4.81 -19.41 -15.06
N ARG A 230 -3.98 -20.03 -14.19
CA ARG A 230 -3.98 -21.48 -13.97
C ARG A 230 -4.55 -21.90 -12.61
N LYS A 231 -4.49 -21.04 -11.58
CA LYS A 231 -4.87 -21.40 -10.22
C LYS A 231 -5.99 -20.54 -9.65
N ASN A 232 -6.57 -19.65 -10.43
CA ASN A 232 -7.66 -18.77 -10.01
C ASN A 232 -8.93 -19.02 -10.84
N PRO A 233 -9.75 -20.01 -10.50
CA PRO A 233 -10.99 -20.34 -11.22
C PRO A 233 -12.11 -19.30 -10.99
N ASP A 234 -11.97 -18.42 -10.00
CA ASP A 234 -12.99 -17.42 -9.65
C ASP A 234 -13.08 -16.28 -10.69
N ILE A 235 -12.06 -16.13 -11.54
CA ILE A 235 -12.05 -15.17 -12.66
C ILE A 235 -11.68 -15.87 -13.96
N GLN A 236 -12.35 -15.47 -15.03
CA GLN A 236 -12.03 -15.93 -16.38
C GLN A 236 -11.66 -14.70 -17.20
N LEU A 237 -10.37 -14.62 -17.56
CA LEU A 237 -9.83 -13.52 -18.37
C LEU A 237 -9.98 -13.88 -19.85
N ASP A 238 -10.92 -13.26 -20.54
CA ASP A 238 -11.10 -13.42 -21.99
C ASP A 238 -10.97 -12.07 -22.69
N PHE A 239 -9.82 -11.83 -23.28
CA PHE A 239 -9.57 -10.61 -24.04
C PHE A 239 -10.08 -10.66 -25.50
N LYS A 240 -10.68 -11.79 -25.94
CA LYS A 240 -11.29 -11.87 -27.26
C LYS A 240 -12.55 -11.02 -27.28
N GLY A 241 -12.48 -9.88 -27.97
CA GLY A 241 -13.58 -8.93 -28.03
C GLY A 241 -13.69 -8.00 -26.82
N PHE A 242 -12.67 -7.93 -25.97
CA PHE A 242 -12.62 -6.97 -24.86
C PHE A 242 -12.83 -5.54 -25.33
N ARG A 243 -13.73 -4.84 -24.66
CA ARG A 243 -13.95 -3.39 -24.83
C ARG A 243 -13.90 -2.72 -23.47
N PRO A 244 -13.06 -1.66 -23.30
CA PRO A 244 -13.03 -0.90 -22.05
C PRO A 244 -14.43 -0.40 -21.69
N SER A 245 -14.85 -0.65 -20.45
CA SER A 245 -16.15 -0.22 -19.95
C SER A 245 -16.00 1.00 -19.05
N ALA A 246 -16.42 2.17 -19.52
CA ALA A 246 -16.39 3.39 -18.72
C ALA A 246 -17.13 3.23 -17.37
N LYS A 247 -18.20 2.43 -17.33
CA LYS A 247 -18.93 2.12 -16.09
C LYS A 247 -18.12 1.28 -15.12
N ALA A 248 -17.34 0.31 -15.59
CA ALA A 248 -16.45 -0.49 -14.75
C ALA A 248 -15.28 0.36 -14.26
N ILE A 249 -14.65 1.13 -15.14
CA ILE A 249 -13.54 2.04 -14.82
C ILE A 249 -13.97 3.08 -13.79
N GLY A 250 -15.13 3.72 -13.97
CA GLY A 250 -15.67 4.69 -13.02
C GLY A 250 -15.86 4.10 -11.62
N ARG A 251 -16.37 2.87 -11.51
CA ARG A 251 -16.52 2.17 -10.22
C ARG A 251 -15.19 1.84 -9.58
N ILE A 252 -14.18 1.41 -10.34
CA ILE A 252 -12.84 1.15 -9.85
C ILE A 252 -12.25 2.44 -9.26
N TYR A 253 -12.35 3.56 -9.97
CA TYR A 253 -11.78 4.84 -9.53
C TYR A 253 -12.58 5.56 -8.44
N THR A 254 -13.83 5.17 -8.16
CA THR A 254 -14.56 5.65 -6.96
C THR A 254 -13.77 5.33 -5.66
N VAL A 255 -13.04 4.23 -5.65
CA VAL A 255 -12.16 3.84 -4.54
C VAL A 255 -10.69 4.07 -4.87
N GLY A 256 -10.29 3.79 -6.11
CA GLY A 256 -8.90 3.84 -6.55
C GLY A 256 -8.32 5.25 -6.52
N LEU A 257 -9.02 6.25 -7.04
CA LEU A 257 -8.53 7.63 -7.07
C LEU A 257 -8.34 8.24 -5.67
N PRO A 258 -9.30 8.11 -4.74
CA PRO A 258 -9.07 8.48 -3.34
C PRO A 258 -7.87 7.77 -2.71
N SER A 259 -7.66 6.49 -3.03
CA SER A 259 -6.52 5.72 -2.50
C SER A 259 -5.18 6.21 -3.04
N ILE A 260 -5.10 6.61 -4.31
CA ILE A 260 -3.92 7.27 -4.89
C ILE A 260 -3.65 8.59 -4.17
N ALA A 261 -4.67 9.43 -4.04
CA ALA A 261 -4.56 10.73 -3.39
C ALA A 261 -4.08 10.61 -1.93
N MET A 262 -4.55 9.62 -1.17
CA MET A 262 -4.11 9.38 0.22
C MET A 262 -2.61 9.13 0.33
N GLN A 263 -2.00 8.44 -0.61
CA GLN A 263 -0.55 8.20 -0.61
C GLN A 263 0.23 9.49 -0.89
N CYS A 264 -0.28 10.34 -1.77
CA CYS A 264 0.31 11.66 -2.04
C CYS A 264 0.21 12.58 -0.81
N VAL A 265 -0.89 12.52 -0.07
CA VAL A 265 -1.08 13.30 1.18
C VAL A 265 -0.01 12.97 2.21
N GLY A 266 0.38 11.68 2.35
CA GLY A 266 1.46 11.26 3.25
C GLY A 266 2.80 11.92 2.91
N SER A 267 3.13 12.03 1.63
CA SER A 267 4.36 12.72 1.18
C SER A 267 4.34 14.21 1.48
N LEU A 268 3.19 14.88 1.26
CA LEU A 268 3.02 16.30 1.60
C LEU A 268 3.16 16.55 3.11
N MET A 269 2.59 15.68 3.93
CA MET A 269 2.72 15.75 5.37
C MET A 269 4.18 15.63 5.82
N THR A 270 4.91 14.65 5.30
CA THR A 270 6.33 14.46 5.62
C THR A 270 7.16 15.69 5.23
N PHE A 271 6.90 16.26 4.05
CA PHE A 271 7.55 17.49 3.61
C PHE A 271 7.26 18.67 4.56
N GLY A 272 6.00 18.88 4.92
CA GLY A 272 5.59 19.94 5.83
C GLY A 272 6.21 19.78 7.24
N MET A 273 6.24 18.55 7.78
CA MET A 273 6.89 18.26 9.06
C MET A 273 8.38 18.53 9.02
N ASN A 274 9.06 18.15 7.95
CA ASN A 274 10.50 18.42 7.79
C ASN A 274 10.80 19.93 7.78
N LEU A 275 9.97 20.75 7.12
CA LEU A 275 10.10 22.21 7.14
C LEU A 275 9.96 22.77 8.57
N ILE A 276 8.97 22.29 9.34
CA ILE A 276 8.76 22.72 10.73
C ILE A 276 9.94 22.30 11.61
N LEU A 277 10.42 21.07 11.50
CA LEU A 277 11.51 20.54 12.32
C LEU A 277 12.88 21.13 11.96
N MET A 278 13.10 21.49 10.69
CA MET A 278 14.34 22.14 10.24
C MET A 278 14.54 23.50 10.92
N ALA A 279 13.45 24.18 11.31
CA ALA A 279 13.53 25.45 12.06
C ALA A 279 14.14 25.25 13.46
N PHE A 280 14.15 24.04 14.01
CA PHE A 280 14.81 23.74 15.31
C PHE A 280 16.24 23.24 15.09
N SER A 281 16.41 22.16 14.33
CA SER A 281 17.73 21.59 14.01
C SER A 281 17.64 20.52 12.92
N SER A 282 18.75 20.29 12.20
CA SER A 282 18.90 19.14 11.31
C SER A 282 18.79 17.81 12.05
N THR A 283 19.22 17.76 13.31
CA THR A 283 19.09 16.57 14.18
C THR A 283 17.63 16.20 14.44
N ALA A 284 16.73 17.18 14.60
CA ALA A 284 15.29 16.91 14.77
C ALA A 284 14.69 16.27 13.50
N VAL A 285 15.10 16.74 12.33
CA VAL A 285 14.71 16.13 11.05
C VAL A 285 15.24 14.69 10.92
N ALA A 286 16.49 14.46 11.30
CA ALA A 286 17.09 13.14 11.31
C ALA A 286 16.35 12.16 12.25
N VAL A 287 16.00 12.61 13.45
CA VAL A 287 15.19 11.84 14.42
C VAL A 287 13.83 11.46 13.79
N PHE A 288 13.17 12.39 13.13
CA PHE A 288 11.90 12.15 12.46
C PHE A 288 12.03 11.12 11.33
N GLY A 289 13.10 11.21 10.53
CA GLY A 289 13.39 10.24 9.48
C GLY A 289 13.63 8.82 10.02
N VAL A 290 14.38 8.68 11.11
CA VAL A 290 14.60 7.39 11.79
C VAL A 290 13.29 6.86 12.38
N TYR A 291 12.52 7.72 13.04
CA TYR A 291 11.19 7.36 13.54
C TYR A 291 10.30 6.78 12.44
N PHE A 292 10.23 7.40 11.26
CA PHE A 292 9.42 6.90 10.14
C PHE A 292 9.83 5.50 9.66
N LYS A 293 11.14 5.24 9.59
CA LYS A 293 11.66 3.92 9.24
C LYS A 293 11.26 2.87 10.28
N LEU A 294 11.41 3.19 11.55
CA LEU A 294 11.06 2.31 12.66
C LEU A 294 9.54 2.07 12.74
N GLN A 295 8.75 3.12 12.60
CA GLN A 295 7.29 3.04 12.55
C GLN A 295 6.82 2.09 11.45
N SER A 296 7.48 2.05 10.30
CA SER A 296 7.10 1.20 9.17
C SER A 296 7.02 -0.28 9.57
N PHE A 297 7.91 -0.76 10.45
CA PHE A 297 7.86 -2.16 10.93
C PHE A 297 6.62 -2.47 11.77
N VAL A 298 6.03 -1.47 12.43
CA VAL A 298 4.78 -1.62 13.20
C VAL A 298 3.55 -1.48 12.29
N PHE A 299 3.60 -0.57 11.33
CA PHE A 299 2.45 -0.24 10.47
C PHE A 299 2.29 -1.19 9.28
N MET A 300 3.39 -1.73 8.72
CA MET A 300 3.32 -2.65 7.59
C MET A 300 2.48 -3.90 7.86
N PRO A 301 2.57 -4.58 9.04
CA PRO A 301 1.65 -5.66 9.37
C PRO A 301 0.17 -5.25 9.34
N ILE A 302 -0.17 -4.01 9.74
CA ILE A 302 -1.55 -3.54 9.74
C ILE A 302 -2.04 -3.29 8.31
N PHE A 303 -1.19 -2.75 7.44
CA PHE A 303 -1.52 -2.68 6.01
C PHE A 303 -1.71 -4.08 5.39
N GLY A 304 -0.92 -5.07 5.82
CA GLY A 304 -1.11 -6.47 5.47
C GLY A 304 -2.45 -7.02 5.98
N LEU A 305 -2.80 -6.76 7.23
CA LEU A 305 -4.10 -7.12 7.82
C LEU A 305 -5.25 -6.53 6.99
N ASN A 306 -5.16 -5.25 6.62
CA ASN A 306 -6.16 -4.58 5.80
C ASN A 306 -6.27 -5.18 4.39
N ASN A 307 -5.16 -5.53 3.75
CA ASN A 307 -5.16 -6.19 2.44
C ASN A 307 -5.88 -7.55 2.48
N GLY A 308 -5.81 -8.28 3.60
CA GLY A 308 -6.57 -9.52 3.83
C GLY A 308 -8.03 -9.29 4.21
N MET A 309 -8.32 -8.22 4.96
CA MET A 309 -9.67 -7.87 5.44
C MET A 309 -10.58 -7.32 4.34
N VAL A 310 -10.07 -6.44 3.48
CA VAL A 310 -10.84 -5.75 2.43
C VAL A 310 -11.64 -6.72 1.56
N PRO A 311 -11.06 -7.79 0.99
CA PRO A 311 -11.83 -8.72 0.17
C PRO A 311 -12.92 -9.45 0.96
N ILE A 312 -12.70 -9.78 2.25
CA ILE A 312 -13.71 -10.42 3.10
C ILE A 312 -14.92 -9.50 3.28
N ILE A 313 -14.69 -8.22 3.59
CA ILE A 313 -15.75 -7.23 3.78
C ILE A 313 -16.50 -7.00 2.47
N SER A 314 -15.78 -6.74 1.38
CA SER A 314 -16.38 -6.45 0.07
C SER A 314 -17.21 -7.63 -0.45
N TYR A 315 -16.72 -8.87 -0.29
CA TYR A 315 -17.44 -10.09 -0.66
C TYR A 315 -18.74 -10.24 0.14
N ASN A 316 -18.65 -10.18 1.49
CA ASN A 316 -19.82 -10.36 2.36
C ASN A 316 -20.79 -9.17 2.25
N TYR A 317 -20.33 -7.98 1.89
CA TYR A 317 -21.18 -6.86 1.52
C TYR A 317 -21.96 -7.17 0.23
N GLY A 318 -21.30 -7.66 -0.82
CA GLY A 318 -21.95 -8.11 -2.04
C GLY A 318 -22.93 -9.26 -1.82
N ALA A 319 -22.59 -10.21 -0.95
CA ALA A 319 -23.43 -11.34 -0.55
C ALA A 319 -24.56 -10.98 0.43
N ARG A 320 -24.73 -9.72 0.80
CA ARG A 320 -25.74 -9.22 1.76
C ARG A 320 -25.70 -9.93 3.12
N ARG A 321 -24.48 -10.15 3.65
CA ARG A 321 -24.27 -10.81 4.96
C ARG A 321 -23.72 -9.82 6.02
N PRO A 322 -24.56 -8.90 6.56
CA PRO A 322 -24.11 -7.81 7.43
C PRO A 322 -23.45 -8.30 8.73
N GLU A 323 -23.88 -9.43 9.30
CA GLU A 323 -23.28 -9.98 10.51
C GLU A 323 -21.82 -10.40 10.30
N ARG A 324 -21.51 -10.95 9.13
CA ARG A 324 -20.13 -11.31 8.77
C ARG A 324 -19.27 -10.08 8.56
N VAL A 325 -19.83 -9.02 7.95
CA VAL A 325 -19.16 -7.71 7.78
C VAL A 325 -18.81 -7.13 9.14
N LYS A 326 -19.79 -7.00 10.06
CA LYS A 326 -19.57 -6.46 11.42
C LYS A 326 -18.56 -7.27 12.23
N LYS A 327 -18.65 -8.62 12.17
CA LYS A 327 -17.72 -9.52 12.87
C LYS A 327 -16.31 -9.35 12.33
N THR A 328 -16.13 -9.21 11.01
CA THR A 328 -14.82 -8.98 10.38
C THR A 328 -14.22 -7.65 10.84
N ILE A 329 -15.00 -6.57 10.82
CA ILE A 329 -14.55 -5.24 11.27
C ILE A 329 -14.09 -5.28 12.73
N ARG A 330 -14.91 -5.87 13.62
CA ARG A 330 -14.56 -5.96 15.04
C ARG A 330 -13.26 -6.73 15.26
N LEU A 331 -13.11 -7.90 14.64
CA LEU A 331 -11.90 -8.71 14.78
C LEU A 331 -10.67 -8.01 14.20
N ALA A 332 -10.81 -7.36 13.05
CA ALA A 332 -9.69 -6.62 12.43
C ALA A 332 -9.23 -5.45 13.32
N VAL A 333 -10.16 -4.70 13.92
CA VAL A 333 -9.82 -3.65 14.90
C VAL A 333 -9.09 -4.25 16.09
N CYS A 334 -9.58 -5.35 16.67
CA CYS A 334 -8.91 -6.01 17.81
C CYS A 334 -7.48 -6.46 17.46
N TYR A 335 -7.27 -7.05 16.29
CA TYR A 335 -5.94 -7.47 15.86
C TYR A 335 -5.02 -6.28 15.57
N ALA A 336 -5.54 -5.25 14.91
CA ALA A 336 -4.77 -4.04 14.63
C ALA A 336 -4.33 -3.34 15.92
N GLU A 337 -5.25 -3.18 16.88
CA GLU A 337 -4.90 -2.58 18.19
C GLU A 337 -3.92 -3.46 18.97
N GLY A 338 -4.03 -4.79 18.92
CA GLY A 338 -3.05 -5.69 19.51
C GLY A 338 -1.64 -5.49 18.96
N ILE A 339 -1.50 -5.34 17.63
CA ILE A 339 -0.22 -5.03 16.99
C ILE A 339 0.27 -3.63 17.39
N MET A 340 -0.62 -2.64 17.42
CA MET A 340 -0.28 -1.27 17.80
C MET A 340 0.15 -1.15 19.26
N VAL A 341 -0.51 -1.87 20.18
CA VAL A 341 -0.10 -1.92 21.58
C VAL A 341 1.28 -2.53 21.73
N LEU A 342 1.61 -3.59 20.96
CA LEU A 342 2.95 -4.16 20.95
C LEU A 342 3.98 -3.11 20.46
N GLY A 343 3.68 -2.41 19.37
CA GLY A 343 4.52 -1.31 18.88
C GLY A 343 4.69 -0.19 19.90
N PHE A 344 3.60 0.21 20.55
CA PHE A 344 3.62 1.19 21.64
C PHE A 344 4.57 0.75 22.77
N CYS A 345 4.45 -0.49 23.25
CA CYS A 345 5.32 -1.01 24.31
C CYS A 345 6.80 -0.99 23.90
N ILE A 346 7.12 -1.33 22.65
CA ILE A 346 8.49 -1.30 22.17
C ILE A 346 9.05 0.13 22.18
N PHE A 347 8.29 1.10 21.68
CA PHE A 347 8.73 2.50 21.58
C PHE A 347 8.73 3.23 22.92
N GLU A 348 7.87 2.85 23.87
CA GLU A 348 7.81 3.45 25.21
C GLU A 348 8.92 2.93 26.14
N PHE A 349 9.12 1.58 26.15
CA PHE A 349 10.04 0.97 27.11
C PHE A 349 11.46 0.83 26.58
N PHE A 350 11.66 0.73 25.26
CA PHE A 350 12.97 0.49 24.64
C PHE A 350 13.39 1.55 23.60
N PRO A 351 13.06 2.86 23.75
CA PRO A 351 13.33 3.86 22.71
C PRO A 351 14.82 4.02 22.41
N GLY A 352 15.68 3.96 23.44
CA GLY A 352 17.14 4.09 23.28
C GLY A 352 17.76 2.93 22.51
N GLN A 353 17.32 1.69 22.78
CA GLN A 353 17.79 0.49 22.07
C GLN A 353 17.36 0.52 20.60
N VAL A 354 16.13 0.93 20.35
CA VAL A 354 15.56 1.03 19.00
C VAL A 354 16.27 2.10 18.17
N LEU A 355 16.54 3.27 18.75
CA LEU A 355 17.36 4.30 18.10
C LEU A 355 18.81 3.86 17.91
N GLY A 356 19.37 3.09 18.84
CA GLY A 356 20.71 2.54 18.77
C GLY A 356 20.95 1.65 17.54
N LEU A 357 19.92 1.01 16.98
CA LEU A 357 20.00 0.25 15.74
C LEU A 357 20.42 1.11 14.52
N PHE A 358 20.22 2.43 14.61
CA PHE A 358 20.59 3.39 13.57
C PHE A 358 21.85 4.18 13.91
N SER A 359 22.69 3.69 14.81
CA SER A 359 23.93 4.36 15.24
C SER A 359 23.68 5.80 15.71
N ALA A 360 22.59 6.03 16.44
CA ALA A 360 22.16 7.33 16.87
C ALA A 360 23.24 8.03 17.74
N SER A 361 23.60 9.27 17.38
CA SER A 361 24.48 10.11 18.16
C SER A 361 23.83 10.52 19.49
N GLN A 362 24.64 10.99 20.45
CA GLN A 362 24.12 11.46 21.74
C GLN A 362 23.09 12.60 21.56
N ALA A 363 23.29 13.49 20.59
CA ALA A 363 22.35 14.53 20.25
C ALA A 363 21.01 13.96 19.71
N MET A 364 21.07 12.92 18.89
CA MET A 364 19.87 12.22 18.39
C MET A 364 19.13 11.51 19.53
N LEU A 365 19.82 10.90 20.48
CA LEU A 365 19.20 10.25 21.64
C LEU A 365 18.47 11.25 22.53
N THR A 366 19.05 12.43 22.74
CA THR A 366 18.45 13.49 23.57
C THR A 366 17.10 13.97 23.01
N ILE A 367 16.98 14.13 21.72
CA ILE A 367 15.72 14.53 21.05
C ILE A 367 14.84 13.31 20.76
N GLY A 368 15.44 12.19 20.37
CA GLY A 368 14.74 11.01 19.86
C GLY A 368 14.01 10.21 20.93
N ILE A 369 14.56 10.07 22.14
CA ILE A 369 13.90 9.31 23.21
C ILE A 369 12.58 9.97 23.63
N PRO A 370 12.52 11.28 23.94
CA PRO A 370 11.25 11.95 24.20
C PRO A 370 10.31 11.93 22.98
N ALA A 371 10.84 12.11 21.76
CA ALA A 371 10.05 12.04 20.54
C ALA A 371 9.35 10.69 20.39
N MET A 372 10.09 9.58 20.54
CA MET A 372 9.55 8.23 20.43
C MET A 372 8.42 7.98 21.43
N ARG A 373 8.62 8.36 22.70
CA ARG A 373 7.63 8.18 23.76
C ARG A 373 6.36 9.01 23.56
N ILE A 374 6.50 10.25 23.10
CA ILE A 374 5.33 11.11 22.86
C ILE A 374 4.57 10.65 21.61
N ILE A 375 5.31 10.40 20.53
CA ILE A 375 4.66 10.01 19.26
C ILE A 375 3.96 8.65 19.40
N CYS A 376 4.57 7.66 20.04
CA CYS A 376 3.99 6.31 20.12
C CYS A 376 2.63 6.27 20.83
N LEU A 377 2.25 7.30 21.59
CA LEU A 377 0.91 7.41 22.18
C LEU A 377 -0.21 7.36 21.14
N HIS A 378 0.03 7.89 19.94
CA HIS A 378 -0.98 7.83 18.87
C HIS A 378 -1.22 6.42 18.35
N PHE A 379 -0.28 5.48 18.55
CA PHE A 379 -0.46 4.06 18.14
C PHE A 379 -1.71 3.46 18.77
N LEU A 380 -2.02 3.79 20.03
CA LEU A 380 -3.18 3.28 20.76
C LEU A 380 -4.53 3.62 20.11
N LEU A 381 -4.54 4.50 19.14
CA LEU A 381 -5.72 4.95 18.40
C LEU A 381 -5.62 4.66 16.90
N ALA A 382 -4.40 4.59 16.39
CA ALA A 382 -4.12 4.51 14.94
C ALA A 382 -4.62 3.20 14.33
N GLY A 383 -4.60 2.08 15.07
CA GLY A 383 -5.14 0.80 14.61
C GLY A 383 -6.58 0.92 14.16
N THR A 384 -7.42 1.53 14.98
CA THR A 384 -8.84 1.75 14.70
C THR A 384 -9.05 2.64 13.48
N SER A 385 -8.37 3.79 13.38
CA SER A 385 -8.56 4.72 12.27
C SER A 385 -8.09 4.13 10.92
N ILE A 386 -6.99 3.38 10.91
CA ILE A 386 -6.46 2.73 9.71
C ILE A 386 -7.39 1.61 9.23
N VAL A 387 -7.91 0.78 10.15
CA VAL A 387 -8.86 -0.29 9.81
C VAL A 387 -10.15 0.32 9.27
N LEU A 388 -10.76 1.31 9.94
CA LEU A 388 -12.00 1.94 9.48
C LEU A 388 -11.82 2.62 8.12
N SER A 389 -10.68 3.24 7.87
CA SER A 389 -10.37 3.80 6.55
C SER A 389 -10.41 2.73 5.45
N SER A 390 -9.86 1.55 5.72
CA SER A 390 -9.91 0.41 4.79
C SER A 390 -11.32 -0.19 4.65
N VAL A 391 -12.13 -0.16 5.72
CA VAL A 391 -13.55 -0.53 5.67
C VAL A 391 -14.34 0.36 4.71
N PHE A 392 -14.10 1.67 4.74
CA PHE A 392 -14.76 2.61 3.81
C PHE A 392 -14.42 2.28 2.36
N GLN A 393 -13.16 1.96 2.07
CA GLN A 393 -12.73 1.51 0.73
C GLN A 393 -13.40 0.19 0.33
N ALA A 394 -13.47 -0.79 1.24
CA ALA A 394 -14.08 -2.08 1.01
C ALA A 394 -15.58 -1.99 0.69
N LEU A 395 -16.28 -1.02 1.27
CA LEU A 395 -17.69 -0.74 1.03
C LEU A 395 -17.94 0.18 -0.18
N GLY A 396 -16.89 0.60 -0.89
CA GLY A 396 -16.98 1.45 -2.08
C GLY A 396 -17.01 2.95 -1.80
N ASN A 397 -16.78 3.37 -0.56
CA ASN A 397 -16.80 4.77 -0.12
C ASN A 397 -15.38 5.34 0.13
N GLY A 398 -14.50 5.22 -0.87
CA GLY A 398 -13.11 5.68 -0.76
C GLY A 398 -12.95 7.17 -0.41
N LEU A 399 -13.95 7.99 -0.73
CA LEU A 399 -13.94 9.42 -0.43
C LEU A 399 -13.89 9.69 1.09
N PHE A 400 -14.59 8.91 1.92
CA PHE A 400 -14.51 9.07 3.38
C PHE A 400 -13.11 8.79 3.91
N SER A 401 -12.42 7.77 3.36
CA SER A 401 -11.02 7.49 3.70
C SER A 401 -10.12 8.66 3.34
N LEU A 402 -10.31 9.25 2.15
CA LEU A 402 -9.54 10.42 1.72
C LEU A 402 -9.78 11.63 2.63
N ILE A 403 -11.04 11.92 2.97
CA ILE A 403 -11.39 13.04 3.85
C ILE A 403 -10.70 12.88 5.21
N VAL A 404 -10.80 11.70 5.84
CA VAL A 404 -10.12 11.41 7.12
C VAL A 404 -8.60 11.60 6.98
N SER A 405 -7.99 11.09 5.91
CA SER A 405 -6.54 11.19 5.69
C SER A 405 -6.08 12.63 5.49
N VAL A 406 -6.78 13.41 4.67
CA VAL A 406 -6.49 14.83 4.41
C VAL A 406 -6.67 15.67 5.67
N CYS A 407 -7.79 15.50 6.37
CA CYS A 407 -8.05 16.22 7.61
C CYS A 407 -6.97 15.89 8.65
N ARG A 408 -6.67 14.62 8.88
CA ARG A 408 -5.65 14.19 9.84
C ARG A 408 -4.29 14.80 9.54
N GLN A 409 -3.81 14.66 8.31
CA GLN A 409 -2.42 14.94 7.97
C GLN A 409 -2.17 16.42 7.61
N LEU A 410 -3.05 17.06 6.86
CA LEU A 410 -2.84 18.40 6.35
C LEU A 410 -3.54 19.47 7.21
N PHE A 411 -4.78 19.22 7.65
CA PHE A 411 -5.57 20.23 8.35
C PHE A 411 -5.45 20.18 9.88
N VAL A 412 -5.01 19.06 10.45
CA VAL A 412 -4.83 18.94 11.91
C VAL A 412 -3.36 18.81 12.27
N LEU A 413 -2.63 17.81 11.72
CA LEU A 413 -1.25 17.54 12.13
C LEU A 413 -0.32 18.71 11.81
N LEU A 414 -0.29 19.19 10.57
CA LEU A 414 0.63 20.27 10.20
C LEU A 414 0.33 21.59 10.92
N PRO A 415 -0.93 22.08 11.01
CA PRO A 415 -1.23 23.28 11.79
C PRO A 415 -0.95 23.11 13.28
N ALA A 416 -1.26 21.95 13.89
CA ALA A 416 -0.95 21.69 15.29
C ALA A 416 0.57 21.68 15.53
N ALA A 417 1.33 21.01 14.67
CA ALA A 417 2.79 20.99 14.74
C ALA A 417 3.39 22.41 14.62
N TRP A 418 2.88 23.21 13.68
CA TRP A 418 3.32 24.59 13.50
C TRP A 418 2.98 25.49 14.70
N LEU A 419 1.78 25.35 15.28
CA LEU A 419 1.40 26.10 16.49
C LEU A 419 2.27 25.69 17.69
N LEU A 420 2.47 24.40 17.89
CA LEU A 420 3.29 23.86 18.96
C LEU A 420 4.78 24.20 18.79
N ALA A 421 5.25 24.35 17.56
CA ALA A 421 6.61 24.81 17.25
C ALA A 421 6.88 26.23 17.76
N ARG A 422 5.85 27.09 17.83
CA ARG A 422 5.97 28.47 18.38
C ARG A 422 6.33 28.51 19.85
N THR A 423 6.15 27.41 20.58
CA THR A 423 6.59 27.31 21.98
C THR A 423 8.11 27.28 22.17
N GLY A 424 8.87 27.13 21.06
CA GLY A 424 10.33 27.05 21.09
C GLY A 424 10.90 25.70 21.56
N ASN A 425 10.04 24.73 21.90
CA ASN A 425 10.46 23.41 22.36
C ASN A 425 10.04 22.33 21.34
N VAL A 426 11.02 21.65 20.74
CA VAL A 426 10.78 20.59 19.77
C VAL A 426 9.94 19.44 20.33
N ASN A 427 10.03 19.14 21.62
CA ASN A 427 9.24 18.08 22.26
C ASN A 427 7.74 18.35 22.20
N ASN A 428 7.34 19.62 22.19
CA ASN A 428 5.93 19.97 22.07
C ASN A 428 5.40 19.64 20.67
N VAL A 429 6.20 19.74 19.63
CA VAL A 429 5.81 19.45 18.25
C VAL A 429 5.33 17.98 18.09
N TRP A 430 5.92 17.06 18.82
CA TRP A 430 5.55 15.64 18.75
C TRP A 430 4.12 15.35 19.21
N TRP A 431 3.53 16.18 20.07
CA TRP A 431 2.14 16.05 20.49
C TRP A 431 1.12 16.25 19.34
N ALA A 432 1.54 16.90 18.26
CA ALA A 432 0.69 17.05 17.07
C ALA A 432 0.20 15.73 16.51
N PHE A 433 1.00 14.65 16.62
CA PHE A 433 0.62 13.32 16.15
C PHE A 433 -0.56 12.75 16.94
N LEU A 434 -0.54 12.88 18.27
CA LEU A 434 -1.64 12.42 19.12
C LEU A 434 -2.90 13.26 18.88
N ILE A 435 -2.79 14.59 18.77
CA ILE A 435 -3.92 15.47 18.48
C ILE A 435 -4.56 15.09 17.15
N ALA A 436 -3.76 14.90 16.11
CA ALA A 436 -4.24 14.51 14.79
C ALA A 436 -4.94 13.14 14.81
N GLU A 437 -4.42 12.18 15.57
CA GLU A 437 -5.01 10.84 15.65
C GLU A 437 -6.33 10.84 16.41
N ILE A 438 -6.46 11.61 17.49
CA ILE A 438 -7.74 11.77 18.20
C ILE A 438 -8.82 12.28 17.24
N VAL A 439 -8.53 13.32 16.47
CA VAL A 439 -9.49 13.85 15.48
C VAL A 439 -9.79 12.81 14.41
N SER A 440 -8.78 12.08 13.92
CA SER A 440 -8.92 11.02 12.92
C SER A 440 -9.86 9.91 13.39
N VAL A 441 -9.69 9.43 14.63
CA VAL A 441 -10.54 8.37 15.20
C VAL A 441 -11.97 8.87 15.37
N LEU A 442 -12.17 10.07 15.90
CA LEU A 442 -13.51 10.64 16.07
C LEU A 442 -14.24 10.77 14.74
N MET A 443 -13.57 11.27 13.70
CA MET A 443 -14.13 11.35 12.35
C MET A 443 -14.42 9.97 11.77
N SER A 444 -13.50 9.03 11.94
CA SER A 444 -13.66 7.65 11.44
C SER A 444 -14.84 6.95 12.11
N LEU A 445 -15.02 7.12 13.42
CA LEU A 445 -16.17 6.57 14.15
C LEU A 445 -17.48 7.22 13.72
N ALA A 446 -17.50 8.54 13.49
CA ALA A 446 -18.69 9.24 12.98
C ALA A 446 -19.07 8.75 11.58
N PHE A 447 -18.13 8.63 10.67
CA PHE A 447 -18.37 8.07 9.33
C PHE A 447 -18.77 6.59 9.39
N TYR A 448 -18.16 5.81 10.28
CA TYR A 448 -18.56 4.42 10.46
C TYR A 448 -19.99 4.30 10.99
N ALA A 449 -20.39 5.12 11.96
CA ALA A 449 -21.77 5.16 12.45
C ALA A 449 -22.76 5.53 11.33
N HIS A 450 -22.42 6.49 10.48
CA HIS A 450 -23.21 6.85 9.31
C HIS A 450 -23.31 5.67 8.31
N ILE A 451 -22.19 5.07 7.91
CA ILE A 451 -22.15 3.92 6.99
C ILE A 451 -22.89 2.71 7.58
N ASN A 452 -22.72 2.44 8.86
CA ASN A 452 -23.43 1.34 9.51
C ASN A 452 -24.95 1.52 9.40
N LYS A 453 -25.45 2.74 9.63
CA LYS A 453 -26.88 3.06 9.55
C LYS A 453 -27.41 3.07 8.10
N THR A 454 -26.64 3.58 7.15
CA THR A 454 -27.10 3.82 5.77
C THR A 454 -26.78 2.67 4.81
N ILE A 455 -25.76 1.87 5.09
CA ILE A 455 -25.26 0.84 4.18
C ILE A 455 -25.34 -0.55 4.81
N ILE A 456 -24.79 -0.76 6.03
CA ILE A 456 -24.65 -2.11 6.58
C ILE A 456 -25.99 -2.62 7.15
N VAL A 457 -26.71 -1.82 7.91
CA VAL A 457 -28.01 -2.22 8.50
C VAL A 457 -29.07 -2.51 7.44
N PRO A 458 -29.21 -1.70 6.35
CA PRO A 458 -30.18 -1.98 5.31
C PRO A 458 -29.95 -3.28 4.53
N LEU A 459 -28.76 -3.89 4.62
CA LEU A 459 -28.50 -5.20 4.02
C LEU A 459 -29.37 -6.32 4.61
N CYS A 460 -29.93 -6.13 5.82
CA CYS A 460 -30.87 -7.06 6.45
C CYS A 460 -32.27 -7.04 5.83
N GLY A 461 -32.60 -6.06 4.99
CA GLY A 461 -33.89 -5.96 4.31
C GLY A 461 -34.01 -6.91 3.12
N PRO A 462 -35.25 -7.18 2.64
CA PRO A 462 -35.45 -7.93 1.41
C PRO A 462 -34.74 -7.26 0.24
N ALA A 463 -34.26 -8.06 -0.73
CA ALA A 463 -33.65 -7.53 -1.93
C ALA A 463 -34.66 -6.62 -2.64
N GLU A 464 -34.32 -5.35 -2.85
CA GLU A 464 -35.08 -4.54 -3.83
C GLU A 464 -35.00 -5.21 -5.19
N PRO A 465 -36.14 -5.28 -5.92
CA PRO A 465 -36.27 -6.04 -7.15
C PRO A 465 -35.38 -5.54 -8.30
#